data_cef77479fd5de82c2972f358a0d3788a
#
_entry.id   cef77479fd5de82c2972f358a0d3788a
#
_cell.length_a   1.000
_cell.length_b   1.000
_cell.length_c   1.000
_cell.angle_alpha   90.00
_cell.angle_beta   90.00
_cell.angle_gamma   90.00
#
_symmetry.space_group_name_H-M   'P 1'
#
loop_
_entity.id
_entity.type
_entity.pdbx_description
1 polymer ?
#
loop_
_entity_poly.entity_id
_entity_poly.type
_entity_poly.pdbx_seq_one_letter_code
_entity_poly.pdbx_strand_id
1 'polypeptide(L)'
;MNRSFCRMATSTLLLAVISTSISAQPQRWEHNFYEGVGVVNKFEDNDDQKTAFHVGYGLNYYITPNWSVMPGVALRFKALGKDNGNSGNCASTYIDVPLLVQYHFGGDKRKGMVVECGPVVSFLAHSNTYDGKYWNTWNPYEGEKMYKHFDVGIRPAVYYETGHWRFGVQSHVGFLDIKRKFPDRPYASFFDNKYHAMSLVATVNYHW
;
A
#
# COMPACT_ATOMS: atom_id res chain seq x y z
N MET A 1 -20.26 -9.69 -8.65
CA MET A 1 -19.80 -8.43 -8.00
C MET A 1 -20.37 -8.44 -6.59
N ASN A 2 -19.50 -8.58 -5.58
CA ASN A 2 -19.92 -8.95 -4.22
C ASN A 2 -20.44 -7.70 -3.48
N ARG A 3 -21.70 -7.72 -3.04
CA ARG A 3 -22.39 -6.59 -2.36
C ARG A 3 -21.69 -6.13 -1.06
N SER A 4 -20.83 -6.96 -0.49
CA SER A 4 -20.02 -6.64 0.70
C SER A 4 -18.93 -5.61 0.43
N PHE A 5 -18.37 -5.59 -0.77
CA PHE A 5 -17.29 -4.67 -1.15
C PHE A 5 -17.79 -3.22 -1.26
N CYS A 6 -19.01 -3.05 -1.77
CA CYS A 6 -19.64 -1.73 -1.93
C CYS A 6 -20.03 -1.10 -0.57
N ARG A 7 -20.35 -1.94 0.44
CA ARG A 7 -20.68 -1.45 1.80
C ARG A 7 -19.48 -0.98 2.60
N MET A 8 -18.30 -1.57 2.37
CA MET A 8 -17.06 -1.08 3.02
C MET A 8 -16.62 0.28 2.47
N ALA A 9 -16.68 0.48 1.15
CA ALA A 9 -16.30 1.75 0.52
C ALA A 9 -17.19 2.92 0.98
N THR A 10 -18.50 2.69 1.16
CA THR A 10 -19.45 3.73 1.63
C THR A 10 -19.29 4.10 3.10
N SER A 11 -18.84 3.16 3.95
CA SER A 11 -18.64 3.45 5.38
C SER A 11 -17.40 4.30 5.64
N THR A 12 -16.37 4.17 4.81
CA THR A 12 -15.12 4.93 4.95
C THR A 12 -15.30 6.38 4.52
N LEU A 13 -16.15 6.63 3.52
CA LEU A 13 -16.43 7.99 3.03
C LEU A 13 -17.20 8.85 4.05
N LEU A 14 -17.99 8.23 4.94
CA LEU A 14 -18.83 8.96 5.90
C LEU A 14 -18.07 9.49 7.13
N LEU A 15 -16.93 8.88 7.47
CA LEU A 15 -16.11 9.31 8.62
C LEU A 15 -15.24 10.54 8.35
N ALA A 16 -15.01 10.89 7.10
CA ALA A 16 -14.17 12.03 6.70
C ALA A 16 -14.86 13.41 6.81
N VAL A 17 -16.14 13.48 7.11
CA VAL A 17 -16.93 14.73 7.02
C VAL A 17 -17.04 15.50 8.36
N ILE A 18 -16.50 14.98 9.47
CA ILE A 18 -16.79 15.52 10.82
C ILE A 18 -15.61 16.26 11.44
N SER A 19 -14.88 17.08 10.72
CA SER A 19 -13.93 17.97 11.40
C SER A 19 -13.73 19.29 10.67
N THR A 20 -14.71 20.19 10.79
CA THR A 20 -14.48 21.61 10.53
C THR A 20 -13.83 22.22 11.74
N SER A 21 -12.61 22.64 11.66
CA SER A 21 -11.90 23.25 12.76
C SER A 21 -11.19 24.54 12.42
N ILE A 22 -11.44 25.43 13.23
CA ILE A 22 -10.91 26.72 13.56
C ILE A 22 -9.40 26.63 13.80
N SER A 23 -8.59 27.35 13.03
CA SER A 23 -7.33 27.88 13.57
C SER A 23 -6.70 28.95 12.68
N ALA A 24 -6.39 30.09 13.28
CA ALA A 24 -5.73 31.23 12.65
C ALA A 24 -4.20 31.29 12.92
N GLN A 25 -3.61 30.20 13.39
CA GLN A 25 -2.14 30.06 13.50
C GLN A 25 -1.61 29.08 12.45
N PRO A 26 -0.39 29.28 11.94
CA PRO A 26 0.20 28.29 11.04
C PRO A 26 0.30 26.97 11.79
N GLN A 27 -0.62 26.09 11.50
CA GLN A 27 -0.73 24.80 12.15
C GLN A 27 0.49 23.96 11.72
N ARG A 28 1.41 23.72 12.66
CA ARG A 28 2.60 22.90 12.38
C ARG A 28 2.26 21.43 12.21
N TRP A 29 1.13 21.01 12.75
CA TRP A 29 0.64 19.64 12.69
C TRP A 29 -0.60 19.56 11.82
N GLU A 30 -0.66 18.58 10.96
CA GLU A 30 -1.75 18.35 10.05
C GLU A 30 -2.03 16.85 9.99
N HIS A 31 -3.27 16.48 10.22
CA HIS A 31 -3.73 15.12 10.06
C HIS A 31 -3.94 14.82 8.58
N ASN A 32 -3.55 13.65 8.15
CA ASN A 32 -3.68 13.23 6.77
C ASN A 32 -4.25 11.81 6.73
N PHE A 33 -5.43 11.67 6.18
CA PHE A 33 -6.04 10.39 5.85
C PHE A 33 -5.95 10.19 4.35
N TYR A 34 -5.52 9.01 3.93
CA TYR A 34 -5.36 8.71 2.52
C TYR A 34 -5.85 7.31 2.17
N GLU A 35 -6.40 7.20 0.97
CA GLU A 35 -6.79 5.95 0.35
C GLU A 35 -6.31 5.92 -1.10
N GLY A 36 -6.08 4.70 -1.64
CA GLY A 36 -5.63 4.55 -3.00
C GLY A 36 -5.98 3.20 -3.58
N VAL A 37 -6.20 3.19 -4.87
CA VAL A 37 -6.47 2.00 -5.66
C VAL A 37 -5.57 1.98 -6.89
N GLY A 38 -5.11 0.81 -7.28
CA GLY A 38 -4.21 0.67 -8.42
C GLY A 38 -3.81 -0.76 -8.69
N VAL A 39 -2.57 -0.93 -9.10
CA VAL A 39 -2.04 -2.22 -9.56
C VAL A 39 -0.78 -2.61 -8.81
N VAL A 40 -0.60 -3.91 -8.65
CA VAL A 40 0.65 -4.52 -8.18
C VAL A 40 1.26 -5.25 -9.36
N ASN A 41 2.54 -5.00 -9.63
CA ASN A 41 3.31 -5.72 -10.63
C ASN A 41 4.37 -6.62 -9.95
N LYS A 42 4.64 -7.75 -10.59
CA LYS A 42 5.86 -8.50 -10.37
C LYS A 42 6.95 -7.92 -11.27
N PHE A 43 8.15 -7.71 -10.75
CA PHE A 43 9.29 -7.28 -11.57
C PHE A 43 9.77 -8.33 -12.58
N GLU A 44 9.41 -9.60 -12.41
CA GLU A 44 10.00 -10.71 -13.18
C GLU A 44 9.04 -11.46 -14.11
N ASP A 45 7.73 -11.25 -14.01
CA ASP A 45 6.73 -11.91 -14.85
C ASP A 45 5.73 -10.91 -15.42
N ASN A 46 5.68 -10.83 -16.74
CA ASN A 46 4.83 -9.88 -17.48
C ASN A 46 3.32 -10.19 -17.44
N ASP A 47 2.88 -11.20 -16.68
CA ASP A 47 1.61 -11.82 -17.04
C ASP A 47 0.41 -11.49 -16.13
N ASP A 48 0.53 -10.87 -14.96
CA ASP A 48 -0.66 -10.61 -14.14
C ASP A 48 -0.59 -9.31 -13.35
N GLN A 49 -1.18 -8.27 -13.91
CA GLN A 49 -1.53 -7.06 -13.16
C GLN A 49 -2.62 -7.40 -12.13
N LYS A 50 -2.34 -7.11 -10.87
CA LYS A 50 -3.24 -7.42 -9.77
C LYS A 50 -3.64 -6.15 -9.06
N THR A 51 -4.88 -6.11 -8.56
CA THR A 51 -5.40 -4.92 -7.89
C THR A 51 -4.67 -4.67 -6.57
N ALA A 52 -4.22 -3.43 -6.38
CA ALA A 52 -3.71 -2.92 -5.12
C ALA A 52 -4.74 -1.97 -4.50
N PHE A 53 -4.88 -2.04 -3.19
CA PHE A 53 -5.64 -1.07 -2.42
C PHE A 53 -4.85 -0.72 -1.18
N HIS A 54 -4.80 0.55 -0.81
CA HIS A 54 -4.26 0.95 0.47
C HIS A 54 -5.13 2.01 1.14
N VAL A 55 -5.08 2.04 2.46
CA VAL A 55 -5.70 3.04 3.30
C VAL A 55 -4.74 3.33 4.44
N GLY A 56 -4.56 4.61 4.78
CA GLY A 56 -3.62 4.97 5.82
C GLY A 56 -3.91 6.33 6.45
N TYR A 57 -3.18 6.55 7.53
CA TYR A 57 -3.20 7.77 8.29
C TYR A 57 -1.77 8.22 8.57
N GLY A 58 -1.52 9.51 8.42
CA GLY A 58 -0.25 10.14 8.75
C GLY A 58 -0.46 11.43 9.54
N LEU A 59 0.50 11.75 10.37
CA LEU A 59 0.56 13.01 11.08
C LEU A 59 1.69 13.85 10.48
N ASN A 60 1.33 14.87 9.72
CA ASN A 60 2.26 15.70 9.01
C ASN A 60 2.78 16.82 9.92
N TYR A 61 4.09 16.94 10.05
CA TYR A 61 4.74 18.02 10.80
C TYR A 61 5.52 18.93 9.86
N TYR A 62 5.12 20.19 9.79
CA TYR A 62 5.76 21.22 8.96
C TYR A 62 7.00 21.80 9.65
N ILE A 63 8.16 21.54 9.08
CA ILE A 63 9.44 22.14 9.50
C ILE A 63 9.53 23.56 8.97
N THR A 64 9.15 23.76 7.71
CA THR A 64 9.00 25.04 7.02
C THR A 64 7.70 25.04 6.22
N PRO A 65 7.26 26.17 5.66
CA PRO A 65 6.08 26.18 4.77
C PRO A 65 6.15 25.19 3.60
N ASN A 66 7.37 24.87 3.15
CA ASN A 66 7.60 23.99 2.00
C ASN A 66 8.01 22.57 2.40
N TRP A 67 8.55 22.35 3.59
CA TRP A 67 9.04 21.05 4.00
C TRP A 67 8.27 20.49 5.19
N SER A 68 7.87 19.25 5.07
CA SER A 68 7.25 18.53 6.18
C SER A 68 7.73 17.07 6.26
N VAL A 69 7.53 16.49 7.43
CA VAL A 69 7.79 15.07 7.71
C VAL A 69 6.49 14.44 8.19
N MET A 70 6.16 13.29 7.64
CA MET A 70 4.91 12.58 7.93
C MET A 70 5.20 11.13 8.34
N PRO A 71 5.36 10.84 9.63
CA PRO A 71 5.19 9.49 10.16
C PRO A 71 3.73 9.05 9.99
N GLY A 72 3.52 7.75 9.78
CA GLY A 72 2.17 7.24 9.58
C GLY A 72 2.03 5.73 9.79
N VAL A 73 0.82 5.25 9.54
CA VAL A 73 0.48 3.84 9.48
C VAL A 73 -0.50 3.61 8.35
N ALA A 74 -0.34 2.51 7.62
CA ALA A 74 -1.24 2.16 6.53
C ALA A 74 -1.47 0.66 6.46
N LEU A 75 -2.62 0.28 5.92
CA LEU A 75 -2.93 -1.07 5.49
C LEU A 75 -2.79 -1.12 3.97
N ARG A 76 -1.97 -2.01 3.49
CA ARG A 76 -1.74 -2.24 2.08
C ARG A 76 -2.20 -3.65 1.71
N PHE A 77 -3.24 -3.70 0.89
CA PHE A 77 -3.84 -4.92 0.40
C PHE A 77 -3.33 -5.21 -1.02
N LYS A 78 -2.85 -6.42 -1.22
CA LYS A 78 -2.51 -6.97 -2.53
C LYS A 78 -3.48 -8.10 -2.82
N ALA A 79 -4.46 -7.84 -3.67
CA ALA A 79 -5.32 -8.88 -4.19
C ALA A 79 -4.67 -9.40 -5.47
N LEU A 80 -4.28 -10.65 -5.46
CA LEU A 80 -3.80 -11.34 -6.63
C LEU A 80 -5.02 -11.79 -7.43
N GLY A 81 -5.06 -11.48 -8.73
CA GLY A 81 -6.18 -11.82 -9.60
C GLY A 81 -6.46 -13.31 -9.66
N LYS A 82 -7.65 -13.65 -10.10
CA LYS A 82 -8.08 -15.01 -10.36
C LYS A 82 -7.39 -15.47 -11.64
N ASP A 83 -6.45 -16.37 -11.52
CA ASP A 83 -5.92 -17.09 -12.67
C ASP A 83 -7.00 -18.00 -13.27
N ASN A 84 -7.04 -18.08 -14.59
CA ASN A 84 -8.03 -18.89 -15.30
C ASN A 84 -7.89 -20.37 -14.92
N GLY A 85 -8.47 -20.73 -13.82
CA GLY A 85 -8.81 -22.10 -13.44
C GLY A 85 -7.90 -22.82 -12.43
N ASN A 86 -6.71 -22.33 -12.08
CA ASN A 86 -5.76 -23.13 -11.31
C ASN A 86 -4.93 -22.41 -10.24
N SER A 87 -5.10 -21.14 -9.99
CA SER A 87 -4.32 -20.44 -8.95
C SER A 87 -5.18 -20.00 -7.80
N GLY A 88 -4.81 -20.40 -6.61
CA GLY A 88 -5.39 -19.89 -5.39
C GLY A 88 -5.26 -18.36 -5.32
N ASN A 89 -6.30 -17.69 -4.82
CA ASN A 89 -6.30 -16.25 -4.57
C ASN A 89 -5.21 -15.91 -3.55
N CYS A 90 -4.03 -15.52 -4.02
CA CYS A 90 -2.95 -15.09 -3.14
C CYS A 90 -3.20 -13.64 -2.72
N ALA A 91 -4.06 -13.40 -1.77
CA ALA A 91 -4.20 -12.10 -1.13
C ALA A 91 -3.17 -11.95 -0.01
N SER A 92 -2.58 -10.78 0.11
CA SER A 92 -1.76 -10.43 1.26
C SER A 92 -2.11 -9.04 1.76
N THR A 93 -2.04 -8.87 3.08
CA THR A 93 -2.25 -7.59 3.75
C THR A 93 -1.01 -7.27 4.56
N TYR A 94 -0.45 -6.09 4.35
CA TYR A 94 0.67 -5.56 5.11
C TYR A 94 0.23 -4.36 5.93
N ILE A 95 0.79 -4.25 7.14
CA ILE A 95 0.79 -3.03 7.94
C ILE A 95 2.09 -2.31 7.59
N ASP A 96 1.98 -1.15 6.96
CA ASP A 96 3.09 -0.31 6.59
C ASP A 96 3.27 0.81 7.62
N VAL A 97 4.51 1.04 8.03
CA VAL A 97 4.91 2.15 8.90
C VAL A 97 5.85 3.05 8.08
N PRO A 98 5.32 4.05 7.39
CA PRO A 98 6.10 4.99 6.61
C PRO A 98 6.65 6.12 7.48
N LEU A 99 7.82 6.64 7.06
CA LEU A 99 8.35 7.93 7.50
C LEU A 99 8.66 8.75 6.25
N LEU A 100 7.77 9.67 5.90
CA LEU A 100 7.80 10.37 4.62
C LEU A 100 8.27 11.80 4.78
N VAL A 101 9.04 12.26 3.82
CA VAL A 101 9.41 13.67 3.66
C VAL A 101 8.61 14.22 2.49
N GLN A 102 8.01 15.38 2.66
CA GLN A 102 7.21 16.05 1.65
C GLN A 102 7.80 17.42 1.32
N TYR A 103 7.74 17.77 0.05
CA TYR A 103 8.04 19.12 -0.42
C TYR A 103 6.79 19.71 -1.10
N HIS A 104 6.32 20.83 -0.55
CA HIS A 104 5.13 21.56 -1.00
C HIS A 104 5.56 22.76 -1.84
N PHE A 105 5.32 22.72 -3.14
CA PHE A 105 5.68 23.84 -4.04
C PHE A 105 4.81 25.08 -3.78
N GLY A 106 3.60 24.89 -3.26
CA GLY A 106 2.67 25.98 -2.92
C GLY A 106 2.94 26.64 -1.56
N GLY A 107 3.79 26.05 -0.72
CA GLY A 107 4.05 26.53 0.64
C GLY A 107 2.77 26.71 1.46
N ASP A 108 2.63 27.84 2.14
CA ASP A 108 1.47 28.15 3.00
C ASP A 108 0.12 28.20 2.27
N LYS A 109 0.12 28.32 0.95
CA LYS A 109 -1.13 28.44 0.16
C LYS A 109 -1.91 27.14 0.08
N ARG A 110 -1.33 26.02 0.49
CA ARG A 110 -1.97 24.68 0.40
C ARG A 110 -2.58 24.44 -0.99
N LYS A 111 -1.84 24.82 -2.01
CA LYS A 111 -2.26 24.67 -3.40
C LYS A 111 -1.04 24.50 -4.29
N GLY A 112 -1.02 23.42 -5.05
CA GLY A 112 0.05 23.15 -6.01
C GLY A 112 0.57 21.72 -5.91
N MET A 113 1.73 21.52 -6.47
CA MET A 113 2.39 20.19 -6.47
C MET A 113 2.98 19.87 -5.08
N VAL A 114 2.89 18.62 -4.71
CA VAL A 114 3.58 18.04 -3.54
C VAL A 114 4.32 16.80 -4.01
N VAL A 115 5.59 16.73 -3.68
CA VAL A 115 6.41 15.54 -3.91
C VAL A 115 6.73 14.92 -2.55
N GLU A 116 6.54 13.62 -2.46
CA GLU A 116 6.73 12.86 -1.24
C GLU A 116 7.67 11.68 -1.50
N CYS A 117 8.55 11.39 -0.57
CA CYS A 117 9.35 10.17 -0.58
C CYS A 117 9.84 9.83 0.83
N GLY A 118 10.00 8.56 1.11
CA GLY A 118 10.60 8.11 2.36
C GLY A 118 10.59 6.60 2.54
N PRO A 119 11.31 6.11 3.55
CA PRO A 119 11.35 4.70 3.89
C PRO A 119 10.01 4.21 4.43
N VAL A 120 9.74 2.94 4.17
CA VAL A 120 8.58 2.20 4.69
C VAL A 120 9.04 0.87 5.23
N VAL A 121 8.63 0.58 6.45
CA VAL A 121 8.77 -0.75 7.06
C VAL A 121 7.41 -1.42 7.02
N SER A 122 7.36 -2.65 6.52
CA SER A 122 6.11 -3.37 6.29
C SER A 122 6.08 -4.69 7.04
N PHE A 123 4.99 -4.95 7.73
CA PHE A 123 4.76 -6.20 8.47
C PHE A 123 3.57 -6.94 7.87
N LEU A 124 3.74 -8.23 7.59
CA LEU A 124 2.68 -9.07 7.05
C LEU A 124 1.63 -9.34 8.14
N ALA A 125 0.44 -8.79 7.96
CA ALA A 125 -0.71 -9.03 8.84
C ALA A 125 -1.49 -10.29 8.43
N HIS A 126 -1.69 -10.47 7.13
CA HIS A 126 -2.41 -11.62 6.58
C HIS A 126 -1.80 -12.07 5.26
N SER A 127 -1.78 -13.37 5.04
CA SER A 127 -1.39 -13.98 3.77
C SER A 127 -2.22 -15.23 3.56
N ASN A 128 -2.69 -15.43 2.35
CA ASN A 128 -3.20 -16.73 1.95
C ASN A 128 -2.09 -17.78 2.01
N THR A 129 -2.51 -18.99 2.24
CA THR A 129 -1.68 -20.19 2.20
C THR A 129 -1.74 -20.82 0.82
N TYR A 130 -0.79 -21.68 0.52
CA TYR A 130 -0.87 -22.53 -0.66
C TYR A 130 -2.08 -23.46 -0.56
N ASP A 131 -2.86 -23.52 -1.64
CA ASP A 131 -4.02 -24.42 -1.73
C ASP A 131 -3.60 -25.76 -2.31
N GLY A 132 -4.07 -26.86 -1.69
CA GLY A 132 -3.79 -28.22 -2.13
C GLY A 132 -4.30 -28.58 -3.52
N LYS A 133 -5.19 -27.78 -4.08
CA LYS A 133 -5.77 -27.99 -5.42
C LYS A 133 -4.86 -27.70 -6.60
N TYR A 134 -3.69 -27.14 -6.37
CA TYR A 134 -2.80 -26.71 -7.46
C TYR A 134 -2.18 -27.89 -8.21
N TRP A 135 -2.03 -29.04 -7.56
CA TRP A 135 -1.43 -30.25 -8.11
C TRP A 135 -2.41 -31.41 -7.92
N ASN A 136 -2.86 -32.01 -8.98
CA ASN A 136 -3.89 -33.07 -8.96
C ASN A 136 -3.59 -34.26 -8.05
N THR A 137 -2.46 -34.32 -7.38
CA THR A 137 -2.06 -35.46 -6.57
C THR A 137 -1.62 -35.13 -5.15
N TRP A 138 -0.78 -34.13 -4.93
CA TRP A 138 -0.28 -33.78 -3.60
C TRP A 138 0.51 -32.46 -3.65
N ASN A 139 0.15 -31.52 -2.78
CA ASN A 139 0.88 -30.27 -2.66
C ASN A 139 1.73 -30.29 -1.38
N PRO A 140 3.06 -30.40 -1.46
CA PRO A 140 3.92 -30.44 -0.29
C PRO A 140 3.95 -29.10 0.48
N TYR A 141 3.31 -28.06 -0.04
CA TYR A 141 3.27 -26.71 0.53
C TYR A 141 1.89 -26.34 1.08
N GLU A 142 0.93 -27.27 1.06
CA GLU A 142 -0.42 -27.01 1.57
C GLU A 142 -0.39 -26.46 3.01
N GLY A 143 -1.11 -25.38 3.25
CA GLY A 143 -1.16 -24.71 4.54
C GLY A 143 0.02 -23.78 4.85
N GLU A 144 1.09 -23.77 4.04
CA GLU A 144 2.24 -22.88 4.26
C GLU A 144 1.95 -21.47 3.76
N LYS A 145 2.40 -20.45 4.50
CA LYS A 145 2.29 -19.05 4.08
C LYS A 145 3.22 -18.76 2.91
N MET A 146 2.73 -18.04 1.91
CA MET A 146 3.49 -17.74 0.69
C MET A 146 4.51 -16.61 0.86
N TYR A 147 4.29 -15.71 1.82
CA TYR A 147 5.09 -14.51 1.98
C TYR A 147 5.81 -14.45 3.33
N LYS A 148 6.97 -13.79 3.34
CA LYS A 148 7.72 -13.47 4.56
C LYS A 148 7.00 -12.39 5.35
N HIS A 149 7.30 -12.34 6.65
CA HIS A 149 6.62 -11.45 7.59
C HIS A 149 7.05 -9.99 7.49
N PHE A 150 8.16 -9.69 6.83
CA PHE A 150 8.80 -8.39 6.87
C PHE A 150 9.25 -7.94 5.48
N ASP A 151 9.06 -6.65 5.18
CA ASP A 151 9.58 -5.98 3.99
C ASP A 151 10.06 -4.57 4.38
N VAL A 152 11.03 -4.05 3.64
CA VAL A 152 11.52 -2.68 3.72
C VAL A 152 11.54 -2.12 2.31
N GLY A 153 11.08 -0.90 2.17
CA GLY A 153 11.03 -0.26 0.86
C GLY A 153 11.04 1.26 0.94
N ILE A 154 10.75 1.87 -0.19
CA ILE A 154 10.51 3.31 -0.30
C ILE A 154 9.12 3.57 -0.87
N ARG A 155 8.59 4.76 -0.56
CA ARG A 155 7.28 5.19 -1.04
C ARG A 155 7.38 6.58 -1.69
N PRO A 156 7.73 6.66 -2.98
CA PRO A 156 7.64 7.89 -3.73
C PRO A 156 6.21 8.19 -4.14
N ALA A 157 5.83 9.47 -4.11
CA ALA A 157 4.54 9.95 -4.56
C ALA A 157 4.60 11.38 -5.10
N VAL A 158 3.63 11.70 -5.96
CA VAL A 158 3.40 13.05 -6.47
C VAL A 158 1.92 13.35 -6.37
N TYR A 159 1.59 14.49 -5.79
CA TYR A 159 0.23 14.95 -5.58
C TYR A 159 0.00 16.35 -6.13
N TYR A 160 -1.23 16.66 -6.42
CA TYR A 160 -1.73 18.02 -6.54
C TYR A 160 -2.62 18.33 -5.33
N GLU A 161 -2.24 19.35 -4.57
CA GLU A 161 -2.93 19.81 -3.36
C GLU A 161 -3.85 20.97 -3.68
N THR A 162 -5.07 20.94 -3.15
CA THR A 162 -6.04 22.04 -3.25
C THR A 162 -6.92 22.08 -1.99
N GLY A 163 -6.68 23.09 -1.15
CA GLY A 163 -7.35 23.20 0.15
C GLY A 163 -7.07 22.00 1.03
N HIS A 164 -8.09 21.26 1.41
CA HIS A 164 -7.98 20.05 2.26
C HIS A 164 -7.78 18.74 1.49
N TRP A 165 -7.67 18.80 0.18
CA TRP A 165 -7.59 17.60 -0.66
C TRP A 165 -6.26 17.51 -1.40
N ARG A 166 -5.74 16.31 -1.50
CA ARG A 166 -4.63 15.95 -2.38
C ARG A 166 -5.03 14.79 -3.27
N PHE A 167 -4.72 14.91 -4.54
CA PHE A 167 -4.95 13.89 -5.55
C PHE A 167 -3.63 13.54 -6.21
N GLY A 168 -3.33 12.29 -6.39
CA GLY A 168 -2.06 11.96 -7.02
C GLY A 168 -1.82 10.48 -7.24
N VAL A 169 -0.56 10.18 -7.45
CA VAL A 169 -0.06 8.83 -7.66
C VAL A 169 1.02 8.54 -6.64
N GLN A 170 0.97 7.34 -6.09
CA GLN A 170 1.91 6.82 -5.12
C GLN A 170 2.39 5.45 -5.56
N SER A 171 3.67 5.21 -5.40
CA SER A 171 4.26 3.88 -5.59
C SER A 171 4.80 3.35 -4.27
N HIS A 172 4.86 2.03 -4.12
CA HIS A 172 5.65 1.35 -3.11
C HIS A 172 6.64 0.44 -3.83
N VAL A 173 7.91 0.53 -3.45
CA VAL A 173 8.98 -0.30 -4.00
C VAL A 173 9.65 -1.01 -2.83
N GLY A 174 9.38 -2.31 -2.69
CA GLY A 174 10.01 -3.18 -1.69
C GLY A 174 11.39 -3.64 -2.14
N PHE A 175 12.34 -3.67 -1.21
CA PHE A 175 13.72 -4.05 -1.49
C PHE A 175 14.02 -5.49 -1.13
N LEU A 176 13.20 -6.10 -0.26
CA LEU A 176 13.44 -7.46 0.15
C LEU A 176 12.73 -8.46 -0.76
N ASP A 177 13.36 -9.62 -0.94
CA ASP A 177 12.67 -10.78 -1.49
C ASP A 177 11.66 -11.29 -0.46
N ILE A 178 10.39 -10.96 -0.66
CA ILE A 178 9.31 -11.31 0.27
C ILE A 178 8.73 -12.70 0.02
N LYS A 179 9.17 -13.42 -1.00
CA LYS A 179 8.74 -14.79 -1.26
C LYS A 179 9.36 -15.75 -0.24
N ARG A 180 8.56 -16.62 0.34
CA ARG A 180 9.07 -17.65 1.23
C ARG A 180 9.62 -18.81 0.40
N LYS A 181 10.82 -19.27 0.72
CA LYS A 181 11.51 -20.37 0.05
C LYS A 181 11.52 -21.61 0.95
N PHE A 182 11.49 -22.76 0.35
CA PHE A 182 11.46 -24.06 1.03
C PHE A 182 12.54 -25.00 0.45
N PRO A 183 13.84 -24.73 0.72
CA PRO A 183 14.95 -25.42 0.06
C PRO A 183 14.96 -26.93 0.32
N ASP A 184 14.44 -27.37 1.46
CA ASP A 184 14.47 -28.78 1.88
C ASP A 184 13.26 -29.59 1.39
N ARG A 185 12.41 -29.00 0.54
CA ARG A 185 11.20 -29.66 0.06
C ARG A 185 11.28 -29.99 -1.43
N PRO A 186 10.54 -31.03 -1.90
CA PRO A 186 10.45 -31.35 -3.33
C PRO A 186 10.00 -30.15 -4.13
N TYR A 187 10.54 -29.99 -5.35
CA TYR A 187 10.21 -28.86 -6.27
C TYR A 187 10.61 -27.47 -5.78
N ALA A 188 11.60 -27.36 -4.89
CA ALA A 188 12.10 -26.07 -4.38
C ALA A 188 12.49 -25.09 -5.50
N SER A 189 12.97 -25.58 -6.64
CA SER A 189 13.34 -24.76 -7.80
C SER A 189 12.20 -23.89 -8.36
N PHE A 190 10.95 -24.29 -8.22
CA PHE A 190 9.80 -23.47 -8.62
C PHE A 190 9.61 -22.22 -7.75
N PHE A 191 10.26 -22.17 -6.58
CA PHE A 191 10.16 -21.07 -5.64
C PHE A 191 11.42 -20.21 -5.58
N ASP A 192 12.43 -20.49 -6.38
CA ASP A 192 13.73 -19.79 -6.35
C ASP A 192 13.67 -18.37 -6.91
N ASN A 193 12.65 -18.04 -7.70
CA ASN A 193 12.48 -16.69 -8.22
C ASN A 193 12.28 -15.68 -7.08
N LYS A 194 13.05 -14.61 -7.12
CA LYS A 194 12.91 -13.50 -6.17
C LYS A 194 11.62 -12.73 -6.47
N TYR A 195 10.96 -12.28 -5.42
CA TYR A 195 9.77 -11.45 -5.53
C TYR A 195 9.91 -10.17 -4.72
N HIS A 196 10.05 -9.05 -5.42
CA HIS A 196 10.05 -7.71 -4.85
C HIS A 196 8.68 -7.09 -5.02
N ALA A 197 8.14 -6.54 -3.93
CA ALA A 197 6.82 -5.92 -3.98
C ALA A 197 6.89 -4.54 -4.65
N MET A 198 6.20 -4.36 -5.77
CA MET A 198 5.96 -3.05 -6.35
C MET A 198 4.46 -2.80 -6.52
N SER A 199 4.02 -1.61 -6.19
CA SER A 199 2.64 -1.19 -6.47
C SER A 199 2.60 0.25 -6.94
N LEU A 200 1.65 0.54 -7.81
CA LEU A 200 1.34 1.90 -8.26
C LEU A 200 -0.16 2.14 -8.03
N VAL A 201 -0.49 3.18 -7.32
CA VAL A 201 -1.88 3.49 -6.95
C VAL A 201 -2.20 4.97 -7.20
N ALA A 202 -3.39 5.22 -7.71
CA ALA A 202 -3.99 6.53 -7.68
C ALA A 202 -4.55 6.77 -6.27
N THR A 203 -4.29 7.93 -5.68
CA THR A 203 -4.63 8.22 -4.30
C THR A 203 -5.43 9.50 -4.15
N VAL A 204 -6.28 9.50 -3.15
CA VAL A 204 -6.98 10.67 -2.64
C VAL A 204 -6.65 10.81 -1.17
N ASN A 205 -6.22 12.00 -0.77
CA ASN A 205 -5.90 12.31 0.61
C ASN A 205 -6.76 13.46 1.09
N TYR A 206 -7.22 13.36 2.33
CA TYR A 206 -7.90 14.46 3.04
C TYR A 206 -7.05 14.86 4.24
N HIS A 207 -6.81 16.16 4.37
CA HIS A 207 -5.99 16.69 5.45
C HIS A 207 -6.67 17.86 6.16
N TRP A 208 -6.47 17.97 7.50
CA TRP A 208 -7.09 18.98 8.35
C TRP A 208 -6.21 19.35 9.55
#